data_8d82d7ffe51ef52e4e75b95330222db1
#
_entry.id   8d82d7ffe51ef52e4e75b95330222db1
#
_cell.length_a   1.000
_cell.length_b   1.000
_cell.length_c   1.000
_cell.angle_alpha   90.00
_cell.angle_beta   90.00
_cell.angle_gamma   90.00
#
_symmetry.space_group_name_H-M   'P 1'
#
loop_
_entity.id
_entity.type
_entity.pdbx_description
1 polymer ?
#
loop_
_entity_poly.entity_id
_entity_poly.type
_entity_poly.pdbx_seq_one_letter_code
_entity_poly.pdbx_strand_id
1 'polypeptide(L)'
;NKHDLGVFIISPTDKGGHLHTPSRKMLEFCKPLHPIVFNDLFCLRNQNVHTLSVGIAKETDFALHLEAVSLLSESEKYVPKIINKLRQESINCLGLEWHQNWNRNLPSWEYTPGNINIPVLLWLSNLIDWLGMEGYARARYQLLGNGSHWFPGFNANLLDVDVSEGQLLKVLEGHINPKKVI
;
A
#
# COMPACT_ATOMS: atom_id res chain seq x y z
N ASN A 1 1.73 18.78 17.13
CA ASN A 1 1.52 19.59 18.34
C ASN A 1 2.17 20.98 18.30
N LYS A 2 3.24 21.22 17.52
CA LYS A 2 3.88 22.54 17.42
C LYS A 2 2.92 23.64 16.89
N HIS A 3 1.93 23.26 16.10
CA HIS A 3 0.98 24.18 15.46
C HIS A 3 -0.48 23.93 15.85
N ASP A 4 -0.74 23.05 16.83
CA ASP A 4 -2.08 22.67 17.30
C ASP A 4 -3.04 22.31 16.16
N LEU A 5 -2.56 21.49 15.22
CA LEU A 5 -3.30 21.06 14.03
C LEU A 5 -3.98 19.72 14.26
N GLY A 6 -5.22 19.59 13.79
CA GLY A 6 -5.93 18.32 13.70
C GLY A 6 -5.44 17.50 12.49
N VAL A 7 -5.29 16.19 12.68
CA VAL A 7 -4.96 15.25 11.61
C VAL A 7 -6.19 14.41 11.26
N PHE A 8 -6.59 14.50 9.98
CA PHE A 8 -7.66 13.72 9.38
C PHE A 8 -7.04 12.75 8.36
N ILE A 9 -7.31 11.46 8.52
CA ILE A 9 -6.94 10.46 7.51
C ILE A 9 -8.14 10.23 6.61
N ILE A 10 -7.96 10.39 5.30
CA ILE A 10 -9.03 10.23 4.31
C ILE A 10 -8.89 8.92 3.55
N SER A 11 -10.02 8.28 3.25
CA SER A 11 -10.13 7.07 2.42
C SER A 11 -9.22 5.89 2.84
N PRO A 12 -9.01 5.61 4.12
CA PRO A 12 -8.08 4.57 4.54
C PRO A 12 -8.58 3.15 4.18
N THR A 13 -9.87 2.97 4.03
CA THR A 13 -10.50 1.67 3.82
C THR A 13 -10.53 1.25 2.36
N ASP A 14 -11.05 2.10 1.48
CA ASP A 14 -11.22 1.77 0.05
C ASP A 14 -9.92 1.99 -0.73
N LYS A 15 -9.48 3.24 -0.82
CA LYS A 15 -8.27 3.59 -1.58
C LYS A 15 -6.98 3.17 -0.88
N GLY A 16 -7.04 2.85 0.39
CA GLY A 16 -5.95 2.27 1.16
C GLY A 16 -5.83 0.75 1.05
N GLY A 17 -6.60 0.09 0.17
CA GLY A 17 -6.42 -1.34 -0.05
C GLY A 17 -7.67 -2.12 -0.43
N HIS A 18 -8.78 -1.48 -0.76
CA HIS A 18 -10.07 -2.14 -1.03
C HIS A 18 -10.48 -3.09 0.11
N LEU A 19 -10.39 -2.63 1.35
CA LEU A 19 -10.59 -3.46 2.55
C LEU A 19 -12.04 -3.94 2.73
N HIS A 20 -12.98 -3.48 1.90
CA HIS A 20 -14.33 -4.04 1.79
C HIS A 20 -14.35 -5.41 1.11
N THR A 21 -13.34 -5.68 0.27
CA THR A 21 -13.12 -6.95 -0.43
C THR A 21 -11.67 -7.39 -0.24
N PRO A 22 -11.27 -7.66 1.01
CA PRO A 22 -9.88 -7.95 1.33
C PRO A 22 -9.43 -9.28 0.71
N SER A 23 -8.15 -9.41 0.41
CA SER A 23 -7.58 -10.69 -0.01
C SER A 23 -7.70 -11.74 1.10
N ARG A 24 -7.64 -13.03 0.70
CA ARG A 24 -7.64 -14.13 1.68
C ARG A 24 -6.47 -14.02 2.67
N LYS A 25 -5.30 -13.61 2.19
CA LYS A 25 -4.11 -13.40 3.05
C LYS A 25 -4.36 -12.26 4.04
N MET A 26 -4.94 -11.13 3.61
CA MET A 26 -5.29 -10.03 4.52
C MET A 26 -6.23 -10.48 5.64
N LEU A 27 -7.30 -11.22 5.28
CA LEU A 27 -8.22 -11.79 6.26
C LEU A 27 -7.51 -12.69 7.28
N GLU A 28 -6.57 -13.53 6.82
CA GLU A 28 -5.85 -14.47 7.67
C GLU A 28 -4.88 -13.75 8.63
N PHE A 29 -4.11 -12.80 8.12
CA PHE A 29 -3.10 -12.10 8.94
C PHE A 29 -3.70 -11.12 9.93
N CYS A 30 -4.83 -10.51 9.61
CA CYS A 30 -5.52 -9.60 10.53
C CYS A 30 -6.27 -10.30 11.66
N LYS A 31 -6.45 -11.62 11.62
CA LYS A 31 -7.11 -12.36 12.71
C LYS A 31 -6.51 -12.03 14.08
N PRO A 32 -7.37 -11.84 15.10
CA PRO A 32 -8.81 -12.09 15.14
C PRO A 32 -9.69 -10.95 14.59
N LEU A 33 -9.13 -9.85 14.13
CA LEU A 33 -9.87 -8.70 13.63
C LEU A 33 -10.17 -8.81 12.14
N HIS A 34 -11.23 -8.14 11.70
CA HIS A 34 -11.41 -7.85 10.27
C HIS A 34 -10.36 -6.81 9.80
N PRO A 35 -9.86 -6.86 8.54
CA PRO A 35 -8.89 -5.87 8.03
C PRO A 35 -9.31 -4.40 8.19
N ILE A 36 -10.60 -4.08 8.05
CA ILE A 36 -11.13 -2.73 8.31
C ILE A 36 -10.92 -2.34 9.78
N VAL A 37 -11.29 -3.23 10.71
CA VAL A 37 -11.11 -2.98 12.15
C VAL A 37 -9.65 -2.78 12.50
N PHE A 38 -8.77 -3.64 11.99
CA PHE A 38 -7.32 -3.50 12.18
C PHE A 38 -6.81 -2.16 11.64
N ASN A 39 -7.21 -1.78 10.41
CA ASN A 39 -6.79 -0.54 9.77
C ASN A 39 -7.20 0.70 10.58
N ASP A 40 -8.44 0.74 11.04
CA ASP A 40 -8.94 1.86 11.84
C ASP A 40 -8.22 1.95 13.19
N LEU A 41 -8.03 0.83 13.88
CA LEU A 41 -7.25 0.79 15.12
C LEU A 41 -5.79 1.20 14.89
N PHE A 42 -5.16 0.75 13.79
CA PHE A 42 -3.80 1.14 13.42
C PHE A 42 -3.67 2.65 13.27
N CYS A 43 -4.63 3.29 12.63
CA CYS A 43 -4.65 4.74 12.45
C CYS A 43 -4.95 5.49 13.76
N LEU A 44 -6.04 5.12 14.44
CA LEU A 44 -6.57 5.86 15.59
C LEU A 44 -5.74 5.69 16.87
N ARG A 45 -4.94 4.63 17.01
CA ARG A 45 -4.01 4.48 18.14
C ARG A 45 -2.93 5.57 18.18
N ASN A 46 -2.69 6.26 17.07
CA ASN A 46 -1.78 7.39 17.05
C ASN A 46 -2.49 8.62 17.63
N GLN A 47 -2.03 9.10 18.78
CA GLN A 47 -2.59 10.24 19.51
C GLN A 47 -2.69 11.54 18.69
N ASN A 48 -1.94 11.64 17.60
CA ASN A 48 -2.01 12.80 16.71
C ASN A 48 -3.08 12.65 15.62
N VAL A 49 -3.71 11.49 15.47
CA VAL A 49 -4.82 11.26 14.53
C VAL A 49 -6.13 11.52 15.26
N HIS A 50 -6.90 12.48 14.76
CA HIS A 50 -8.15 12.91 15.40
C HIS A 50 -9.37 12.20 14.83
N THR A 51 -9.35 11.89 13.52
CA THR A 51 -10.48 11.24 12.87
C THR A 51 -10.09 10.54 11.58
N LEU A 52 -10.93 9.60 11.16
CA LEU A 52 -10.88 8.92 9.88
C LEU A 52 -12.12 9.30 9.06
N SER A 53 -11.92 9.69 7.81
CA SER A 53 -12.98 9.80 6.83
C SER A 53 -13.07 8.49 6.06
N VAL A 54 -13.96 7.61 6.51
CA VAL A 54 -14.13 6.26 5.95
C VAL A 54 -15.21 6.25 4.88
N GLY A 55 -15.01 5.43 3.85
CA GLY A 55 -16.04 5.10 2.88
C GLY A 55 -16.69 3.77 3.26
N ILE A 56 -18.01 3.68 3.15
CA ILE A 56 -18.77 2.44 3.30
C ILE A 56 -19.37 2.05 1.95
N ALA A 57 -19.32 0.75 1.62
CA ALA A 57 -19.92 0.20 0.41
C ALA A 57 -21.35 -0.33 0.67
N LYS A 58 -21.61 -0.77 1.91
CA LYS A 58 -22.90 -1.29 2.37
C LYS A 58 -23.07 -1.00 3.87
N GLU A 59 -24.30 -1.05 4.36
CA GLU A 59 -24.64 -0.74 5.77
C GLU A 59 -23.83 -1.58 6.77
N THR A 60 -23.57 -2.85 6.45
CA THR A 60 -22.80 -3.74 7.33
C THR A 60 -21.35 -3.30 7.53
N ASP A 61 -20.78 -2.50 6.63
CA ASP A 61 -19.41 -2.00 6.77
C ASP A 61 -19.32 -0.99 7.92
N PHE A 62 -20.41 -0.25 8.21
CA PHE A 62 -20.47 0.68 9.33
C PHE A 62 -20.26 -0.02 10.68
N ALA A 63 -20.76 -1.24 10.82
CA ALA A 63 -20.58 -2.04 12.02
C ALA A 63 -19.10 -2.32 12.33
N LEU A 64 -18.26 -2.55 11.29
CA LEU A 64 -16.84 -2.77 11.45
C LEU A 64 -16.10 -1.52 11.97
N HIS A 65 -16.50 -0.34 11.53
CA HIS A 65 -15.93 0.92 12.04
C HIS A 65 -16.34 1.17 13.49
N LEU A 66 -17.58 0.85 13.87
CA LEU A 66 -18.03 0.91 15.27
C LEU A 66 -17.29 -0.10 16.15
N GLU A 67 -17.04 -1.32 15.65
CA GLU A 67 -16.22 -2.31 16.34
C GLU A 67 -14.81 -1.77 16.61
N ALA A 68 -14.18 -1.12 15.64
CA ALA A 68 -12.87 -0.50 15.82
C ALA A 68 -12.89 0.54 16.94
N VAL A 69 -13.92 1.41 16.97
CA VAL A 69 -14.05 2.42 18.04
C VAL A 69 -14.21 1.75 19.40
N SER A 70 -15.02 0.69 19.51
CA SER A 70 -15.23 -0.05 20.77
C SER A 70 -13.96 -0.73 21.29
N LEU A 71 -13.05 -1.12 20.39
CA LEU A 71 -11.80 -1.79 20.73
C LEU A 71 -10.60 -0.82 20.85
N LEU A 72 -10.80 0.49 20.72
CA LEU A 72 -9.70 1.45 20.66
C LEU A 72 -8.83 1.42 21.92
N SER A 73 -9.42 1.29 23.10
CA SER A 73 -8.67 1.15 24.37
C SER A 73 -7.84 -0.14 24.47
N GLU A 74 -8.19 -1.16 23.68
CA GLU A 74 -7.50 -2.44 23.61
C GLU A 74 -6.56 -2.54 22.37
N SER A 75 -6.37 -1.46 21.62
CA SER A 75 -5.61 -1.47 20.37
C SER A 75 -4.19 -2.06 20.52
N GLU A 76 -3.54 -1.81 21.66
CA GLU A 76 -2.19 -2.35 21.96
C GLU A 76 -2.17 -3.87 22.14
N LYS A 77 -3.31 -4.50 22.43
CA LYS A 77 -3.42 -5.96 22.51
C LYS A 77 -3.38 -6.64 21.14
N TYR A 78 -3.92 -5.98 20.11
CA TYR A 78 -4.11 -6.55 18.78
C TYR A 78 -3.12 -6.02 17.74
N VAL A 79 -3.01 -4.70 17.62
CA VAL A 79 -2.31 -4.04 16.51
C VAL A 79 -0.83 -4.44 16.40
N PRO A 80 -0.02 -4.45 17.48
CA PRO A 80 1.39 -4.85 17.38
C PRO A 80 1.58 -6.29 16.90
N LYS A 81 0.70 -7.20 17.33
CA LYS A 81 0.75 -8.61 16.94
C LYS A 81 0.47 -8.80 15.45
N ILE A 82 -0.53 -8.08 14.93
CA ILE A 82 -0.89 -8.12 13.51
C ILE A 82 0.22 -7.51 12.66
N ILE A 83 0.78 -6.36 13.07
CA ILE A 83 1.93 -5.74 12.40
C ILE A 83 3.11 -6.71 12.30
N ASN A 84 3.42 -7.43 13.40
CA ASN A 84 4.52 -8.40 13.40
C ASN A 84 4.24 -9.57 12.45
N LYS A 85 3.01 -10.09 12.38
CA LYS A 85 2.63 -11.13 11.41
C LYS A 85 2.80 -10.63 9.97
N LEU A 86 2.28 -9.44 9.66
CA LEU A 86 2.39 -8.82 8.35
C LEU A 86 3.85 -8.61 7.94
N ARG A 87 4.67 -8.09 8.85
CA ARG A 87 6.11 -7.89 8.63
C ARG A 87 6.82 -9.23 8.36
N GLN A 88 6.54 -10.24 9.17
CA GLN A 88 7.17 -11.56 9.00
C GLN A 88 6.80 -12.19 7.66
N GLU A 89 5.52 -12.11 7.26
CA GLU A 89 5.08 -12.62 5.96
C GLU A 89 5.73 -11.87 4.79
N SER A 90 5.83 -10.55 4.88
CA SER A 90 6.54 -9.76 3.87
C SER A 90 8.01 -10.20 3.74
N ILE A 91 8.71 -10.45 4.87
CA ILE A 91 10.08 -10.96 4.86
C ILE A 91 10.15 -12.37 4.27
N ASN A 92 9.23 -13.26 4.63
CA ASN A 92 9.19 -14.63 4.13
C ASN A 92 8.97 -14.69 2.61
N CYS A 93 8.06 -13.85 2.09
CA CYS A 93 7.74 -13.83 0.66
C CYS A 93 8.77 -13.08 -0.19
N LEU A 94 9.24 -11.93 0.29
CA LEU A 94 10.08 -11.02 -0.50
C LEU A 94 11.59 -11.19 -0.23
N GLY A 95 11.95 -11.78 0.90
CA GLY A 95 13.29 -11.80 1.45
C GLY A 95 13.62 -10.55 2.26
N LEU A 96 14.45 -10.67 3.29
CA LEU A 96 14.78 -9.60 4.23
C LEU A 96 15.40 -8.38 3.53
N GLU A 97 16.36 -8.62 2.64
CA GLU A 97 17.05 -7.54 1.92
C GLU A 97 16.09 -6.72 1.07
N TRP A 98 15.22 -7.40 0.30
CA TRP A 98 14.22 -6.73 -0.52
C TRP A 98 13.17 -6.02 0.33
N HIS A 99 12.64 -6.68 1.36
CA HIS A 99 11.69 -6.05 2.29
C HIS A 99 12.20 -4.72 2.87
N GLN A 100 13.49 -4.63 3.17
CA GLN A 100 14.08 -3.44 3.79
C GLN A 100 14.49 -2.34 2.82
N ASN A 101 14.75 -2.69 1.53
CA ASN A 101 15.48 -1.80 0.64
C ASN A 101 14.86 -1.65 -0.76
N TRP A 102 13.75 -2.33 -1.07
CA TRP A 102 13.16 -2.36 -2.42
C TRP A 102 12.90 -0.97 -3.01
N ASN A 103 12.65 0.04 -2.18
CA ASN A 103 12.33 1.40 -2.58
C ASN A 103 13.52 2.37 -2.55
N ARG A 104 14.73 1.88 -2.20
CA ARG A 104 15.92 2.73 -2.12
C ARG A 104 16.54 2.91 -3.50
N ASN A 105 16.99 4.13 -3.76
CA ASN A 105 17.68 4.50 -5.00
C ASN A 105 16.88 4.21 -6.28
N LEU A 106 15.55 4.22 -6.18
CA LEU A 106 14.70 4.20 -7.36
C LEU A 106 14.66 5.59 -8.00
N PRO A 107 14.71 5.66 -9.35
CA PRO A 107 14.59 6.94 -10.05
C PRO A 107 13.20 7.54 -9.88
N SER A 108 13.10 8.87 -9.87
CA SER A 108 11.81 9.53 -10.04
C SER A 108 11.29 9.26 -11.45
N TRP A 109 9.98 9.19 -11.60
CA TRP A 109 9.32 8.83 -12.87
C TRP A 109 9.71 9.74 -14.05
N GLU A 110 10.03 11.01 -13.80
CA GLU A 110 10.46 11.97 -14.81
C GLU A 110 11.79 11.58 -15.48
N TYR A 111 12.61 10.77 -14.81
CA TYR A 111 13.92 10.34 -15.28
C TYR A 111 13.94 8.90 -15.78
N THR A 112 12.78 8.25 -15.87
CA THR A 112 12.66 6.89 -16.39
C THR A 112 12.32 6.90 -17.89
N PRO A 113 12.77 5.90 -18.65
CA PRO A 113 12.33 5.74 -20.03
C PRO A 113 10.81 5.63 -20.11
N GLY A 114 10.18 6.39 -21.01
CA GLY A 114 8.73 6.44 -21.14
C GLY A 114 7.99 6.99 -19.94
N ASN A 115 8.67 7.68 -19.04
CA ASN A 115 8.09 8.24 -17.81
C ASN A 115 7.35 7.19 -16.96
N ILE A 116 7.84 5.95 -16.94
CA ILE A 116 7.26 4.84 -16.16
C ILE A 116 7.45 5.11 -14.66
N ASN A 117 6.38 4.98 -13.89
CA ASN A 117 6.48 5.11 -12.44
C ASN A 117 6.93 3.80 -11.77
N ILE A 118 8.23 3.49 -11.88
CA ILE A 118 8.83 2.27 -11.33
C ILE A 118 8.55 2.09 -9.82
N PRO A 119 8.70 3.12 -8.96
CA PRO A 119 8.37 2.98 -7.53
C PRO A 119 6.96 2.48 -7.26
N VAL A 120 5.97 3.01 -7.97
CA VAL A 120 4.57 2.58 -7.81
C VAL A 120 4.37 1.16 -8.34
N LEU A 121 4.97 0.82 -9.49
CA LEU A 121 4.87 -0.54 -10.04
C LEU A 121 5.44 -1.58 -9.08
N LEU A 122 6.61 -1.34 -8.49
CA LEU A 122 7.21 -2.24 -7.50
C LEU A 122 6.39 -2.35 -6.23
N TRP A 123 5.84 -1.24 -5.75
CA TRP A 123 4.94 -1.26 -4.61
C TRP A 123 3.73 -2.16 -4.87
N LEU A 124 3.09 -2.02 -6.04
CA LEU A 124 1.94 -2.85 -6.43
C LEU A 124 2.32 -4.32 -6.60
N SER A 125 3.46 -4.61 -7.24
CA SER A 125 3.98 -5.98 -7.35
C SER A 125 4.20 -6.62 -5.98
N ASN A 126 4.88 -5.92 -5.08
CA ASN A 126 5.08 -6.40 -3.71
C ASN A 126 3.74 -6.72 -3.01
N LEU A 127 2.70 -5.87 -3.15
CA LEU A 127 1.38 -6.13 -2.55
C LEU A 127 0.72 -7.40 -3.10
N ILE A 128 0.93 -7.71 -4.38
CA ILE A 128 0.46 -8.96 -4.98
C ILE A 128 1.18 -10.14 -4.34
N ASP A 129 2.49 -10.10 -4.31
CA ASP A 129 3.35 -11.22 -3.92
C ASP A 129 3.08 -11.65 -2.47
N TRP A 130 3.08 -10.72 -1.53
CA TRP A 130 2.97 -11.09 -0.12
C TRP A 130 1.57 -10.97 0.48
N LEU A 131 0.68 -10.09 -0.05
CA LEU A 131 -0.69 -9.93 0.44
C LEU A 131 -1.77 -10.49 -0.49
N GLY A 132 -1.43 -10.86 -1.73
CA GLY A 132 -2.41 -11.33 -2.71
C GLY A 132 -3.41 -10.25 -3.12
N MET A 133 -3.00 -8.96 -3.11
CA MET A 133 -3.86 -7.82 -3.40
C MET A 133 -3.96 -7.52 -4.91
N GLU A 134 -4.12 -8.57 -5.74
CA GLU A 134 -4.12 -8.45 -7.20
C GLU A 134 -5.21 -7.48 -7.72
N GLY A 135 -6.43 -7.58 -7.22
CA GLY A 135 -7.53 -6.71 -7.65
C GLY A 135 -7.24 -5.23 -7.37
N TYR A 136 -6.70 -4.93 -6.19
CA TYR A 136 -6.27 -3.58 -5.84
C TYR A 136 -5.13 -3.09 -6.72
N ALA A 137 -4.09 -3.91 -6.87
CA ALA A 137 -2.91 -3.55 -7.65
C ALA A 137 -3.27 -3.30 -9.13
N ARG A 138 -4.09 -4.17 -9.73
CA ARG A 138 -4.58 -4.02 -11.10
C ARG A 138 -5.36 -2.72 -11.28
N ALA A 139 -6.28 -2.40 -10.36
CA ALA A 139 -7.05 -1.16 -10.42
C ALA A 139 -6.14 0.08 -10.32
N ARG A 140 -5.10 0.04 -9.48
CA ARG A 140 -4.14 1.15 -9.36
C ARG A 140 -3.22 1.28 -10.57
N TYR A 141 -2.75 0.16 -11.10
CA TYR A 141 -1.94 0.12 -12.31
C TYR A 141 -2.65 0.76 -13.51
N GLN A 142 -3.94 0.46 -13.70
CA GLN A 142 -4.75 1.03 -14.78
C GLN A 142 -4.95 2.53 -14.68
N LEU A 143 -4.81 3.11 -13.48
CA LEU A 143 -4.92 4.55 -13.27
C LEU A 143 -3.64 5.33 -13.58
N LEU A 144 -2.49 4.67 -13.67
CA LEU A 144 -1.23 5.31 -14.06
C LEU A 144 -1.32 5.79 -15.51
N GLY A 145 -0.94 7.03 -15.76
CA GLY A 145 -1.08 7.69 -17.05
C GLY A 145 -2.43 8.37 -17.27
N ASN A 146 -3.37 8.22 -16.33
CA ASN A 146 -4.59 9.01 -16.30
C ASN A 146 -4.34 10.32 -15.55
N GLY A 147 -4.38 11.45 -16.24
CA GLY A 147 -4.08 12.77 -15.70
C GLY A 147 -4.92 13.23 -14.50
N SER A 148 -6.00 12.52 -14.18
CA SER A 148 -6.83 12.77 -12.99
C SER A 148 -6.36 12.00 -11.76
N HIS A 149 -5.38 11.09 -11.89
CA HIS A 149 -4.90 10.26 -10.80
C HIS A 149 -3.70 10.90 -10.08
N TRP A 150 -3.61 10.62 -8.77
CA TRP A 150 -2.56 11.17 -7.89
C TRP A 150 -1.21 10.46 -7.93
N PHE A 151 -1.11 9.32 -8.65
CA PHE A 151 0.20 8.75 -8.98
C PHE A 151 0.63 9.26 -10.35
N PRO A 152 1.67 10.11 -10.42
CA PRO A 152 2.18 10.63 -11.69
C PRO A 152 2.91 9.55 -12.48
N GLY A 153 3.19 9.84 -13.74
CA GLY A 153 3.89 8.92 -14.65
C GLY A 153 2.96 7.91 -15.29
N PHE A 154 3.54 6.99 -16.05
CA PHE A 154 2.81 6.02 -16.86
C PHE A 154 2.99 4.59 -16.35
N ASN A 155 2.04 3.72 -16.69
CA ASN A 155 2.23 2.29 -16.66
C ASN A 155 2.90 1.81 -17.95
N ALA A 156 3.46 0.59 -17.95
CA ALA A 156 4.19 0.06 -19.09
C ALA A 156 3.31 -0.23 -20.34
N ASN A 157 1.99 -0.29 -20.19
CA ASN A 157 1.07 -0.57 -21.31
C ASN A 157 0.68 0.66 -22.13
N LEU A 158 0.95 1.87 -21.62
CA LEU A 158 0.57 3.14 -22.26
C LEU A 158 1.76 3.87 -22.89
N LEU A 159 2.86 3.16 -23.14
CA LEU A 159 4.06 3.76 -23.69
C LEU A 159 3.91 4.01 -25.18
N ASP A 160 4.20 5.24 -25.62
CA ASP A 160 4.29 5.64 -27.02
C ASP A 160 5.70 5.40 -27.60
N VAL A 161 6.61 4.87 -26.80
CA VAL A 161 8.02 4.67 -27.15
C VAL A 161 8.48 3.27 -26.77
N ASP A 162 9.37 2.71 -27.58
CA ASP A 162 10.03 1.46 -27.23
C ASP A 162 11.01 1.68 -26.07
N VAL A 163 10.82 0.94 -25.00
CA VAL A 163 11.69 0.95 -23.83
C VAL A 163 12.46 -0.34 -23.77
N SER A 164 13.80 -0.24 -23.94
CA SER A 164 14.67 -1.41 -23.86
C SER A 164 15.06 -1.74 -22.41
N GLU A 165 15.34 -3.02 -22.15
CA GLU A 165 15.89 -3.49 -20.87
C GLU A 165 17.17 -2.73 -20.48
N GLY A 166 18.05 -2.44 -21.46
CA GLY A 166 19.27 -1.69 -21.22
C GLY A 166 19.05 -0.25 -20.73
N GLN A 167 18.01 0.41 -21.22
CA GLN A 167 17.64 1.74 -20.72
C GLN A 167 17.11 1.68 -19.27
N LEU A 168 16.32 0.66 -18.94
CA LEU A 168 15.83 0.45 -17.58
C LEU A 168 16.98 0.11 -16.64
N LEU A 169 17.88 -0.79 -17.02
CA LEU A 169 19.05 -1.14 -16.21
C LEU A 169 19.92 0.07 -15.90
N LYS A 170 20.12 0.97 -16.87
CA LYS A 170 20.90 2.19 -16.69
C LYS A 170 20.32 3.12 -15.62
N VAL A 171 19.01 3.33 -15.61
CA VAL A 171 18.37 4.22 -14.61
C VAL A 171 18.23 3.55 -13.23
N LEU A 172 18.41 2.23 -13.16
CA LEU A 172 18.37 1.43 -11.94
C LEU A 172 19.76 1.06 -11.41
N GLU A 173 20.84 1.60 -11.96
CA GLU A 173 22.23 1.21 -11.61
C GLU A 173 22.52 1.32 -10.10
N GLY A 174 21.90 2.29 -9.41
CA GLY A 174 22.04 2.45 -7.96
C GLY A 174 21.11 1.59 -7.10
N HIS A 175 20.23 0.79 -7.70
CA HIS A 175 19.29 -0.05 -6.98
C HIS A 175 19.94 -1.36 -6.52
N ILE A 176 19.47 -1.92 -5.39
CA ILE A 176 20.01 -3.16 -4.79
C ILE A 176 19.92 -4.38 -5.73
N ASN A 177 18.90 -4.44 -6.56
CA ASN A 177 18.69 -5.52 -7.52
C ASN A 177 17.94 -5.02 -8.76
N PRO A 178 18.66 -4.36 -9.71
CA PRO A 178 18.04 -3.83 -10.93
C PRO A 178 17.31 -4.89 -11.76
N LYS A 179 17.86 -6.11 -11.85
CA LYS A 179 17.27 -7.21 -12.63
C LYS A 179 15.95 -7.76 -12.05
N LYS A 180 15.71 -7.57 -10.75
CA LYS A 180 14.44 -7.96 -10.13
C LYS A 180 13.35 -6.92 -10.38
N VAL A 181 13.73 -5.71 -10.76
CA VAL A 181 12.81 -4.59 -11.04
C VAL A 181 12.23 -4.70 -12.45
N ILE A 182 12.98 -5.24 -13.39
CA ILE A 182 12.61 -5.43 -14.80
C ILE A 182 11.91 -6.75 -15.01
#